data_548a9bacb1414068684af42aa70ffca5
#
_entry.id   548a9bacb1414068684af42aa70ffca5
#
_cell.length_a   1.000
_cell.length_b   1.000
_cell.length_c   1.000
_cell.angle_alpha   90.00
_cell.angle_beta   90.00
_cell.angle_gamma   90.00
#
_symmetry.space_group_name_H-M   'P 1'
#
loop_
_entity.id
_entity.type
_entity.pdbx_description
1 polymer ?
#
loop_
_entity_poly.entity_id
_entity_poly.type
_entity_poly.pdbx_seq_one_letter_code
_entity_poly.pdbx_strand_id
1 'polypeptide(L)'
;EAGASVKTAFAVASGAVATRARDLVALAEARAPGVPRVVVFDEPGLVGGLRSELPLPADQVVDVLSGALAAIEDGALTGVHVCGPADWRLIMQAGPGLLSMPLGADVTGSAGALGSYLERGGWVAWGAVPTDGPLGEHNSRYWRQLSAQWCELVQNGCDPVLLRRQALVTPVCGLALHDETQADHVFTLTRELAEKIHDQVTGIRLSVGA
;
A
#
# COMPACT_ATOMS: atom_id res chain seq x y z
N GLU A 1 21.92 32.00 -1.35
CA GLU A 1 21.13 30.82 -1.76
C GLU A 1 21.38 30.51 -3.23
N ALA A 2 22.41 29.75 -3.53
CA ALA A 2 22.61 29.19 -4.88
C ALA A 2 21.66 27.98 -5.01
N GLY A 3 20.41 28.22 -5.39
CA GLY A 3 19.43 27.18 -5.62
C GLY A 3 19.86 26.31 -6.79
N ALA A 4 20.02 25.01 -6.57
CA ALA A 4 20.15 24.06 -7.68
C ALA A 4 18.91 24.15 -8.59
N SER A 5 19.08 23.89 -9.89
CA SER A 5 17.92 23.82 -10.76
C SER A 5 16.96 22.71 -10.29
N VAL A 6 15.67 22.87 -10.52
CA VAL A 6 14.65 21.85 -10.18
C VAL A 6 15.07 20.47 -10.72
N LYS A 7 15.55 20.42 -11.95
CA LYS A 7 16.06 19.18 -12.57
C LYS A 7 17.23 18.55 -11.77
N THR A 8 18.17 19.36 -11.31
CA THR A 8 19.31 18.90 -10.51
C THR A 8 18.84 18.39 -9.14
N ALA A 9 17.92 19.12 -8.49
CA ALA A 9 17.35 18.71 -7.20
C ALA A 9 16.63 17.37 -7.31
N PHE A 10 15.83 17.16 -8.36
CA PHE A 10 15.19 15.88 -8.61
C PHE A 10 16.17 14.74 -8.86
N ALA A 11 17.19 14.95 -9.70
CA ALA A 11 18.18 13.91 -9.97
C ALA A 11 18.94 13.49 -8.70
N VAL A 12 19.29 14.46 -7.86
CA VAL A 12 19.95 14.19 -6.57
C VAL A 12 19.02 13.46 -5.61
N ALA A 13 17.78 13.91 -5.47
CA ALA A 13 16.80 13.28 -4.58
C ALA A 13 16.50 11.83 -5.02
N SER A 14 16.21 11.61 -6.30
CA SER A 14 15.96 10.26 -6.85
C SER A 14 17.17 9.34 -6.66
N GLY A 15 18.37 9.84 -6.91
CA GLY A 15 19.60 9.09 -6.67
C GLY A 15 19.81 8.73 -5.20
N ALA A 16 19.52 9.65 -4.29
CA ALA A 16 19.61 9.41 -2.84
C ALA A 16 18.60 8.37 -2.37
N VAL A 17 17.34 8.47 -2.82
CA VAL A 17 16.29 7.50 -2.49
C VAL A 17 16.66 6.11 -3.01
N ALA A 18 17.07 5.99 -4.27
CA ALA A 18 17.47 4.72 -4.86
C ALA A 18 18.67 4.09 -4.13
N THR A 19 19.69 4.88 -3.78
CA THR A 19 20.85 4.41 -3.01
C THR A 19 20.42 3.91 -1.65
N ARG A 20 19.63 4.70 -0.92
CA ARG A 20 19.15 4.33 0.41
C ARG A 20 18.31 3.06 0.38
N ALA A 21 17.45 2.90 -0.62
CA ALA A 21 16.63 1.71 -0.77
C ALA A 21 17.49 0.46 -1.02
N ARG A 22 18.50 0.55 -1.91
CA ARG A 22 19.45 -0.56 -2.14
C ARG A 22 20.23 -0.92 -0.88
N ASP A 23 20.71 0.06 -0.12
CA ASP A 23 21.44 -0.17 1.13
C ASP A 23 20.56 -0.89 2.16
N LEU A 24 19.29 -0.53 2.26
CA LEU A 24 18.33 -1.20 3.15
C LEU A 24 18.07 -2.64 2.72
N VAL A 25 17.89 -2.91 1.43
CA VAL A 25 17.72 -4.28 0.89
C VAL A 25 18.97 -5.11 1.15
N ALA A 26 20.16 -4.58 0.89
CA ALA A 26 21.42 -5.26 1.15
C ALA A 26 21.64 -5.56 2.64
N LEU A 27 21.30 -4.60 3.52
CA LEU A 27 21.36 -4.80 4.96
C LEU A 27 20.39 -5.89 5.43
N ALA A 28 19.16 -5.89 4.91
CA ALA A 28 18.17 -6.91 5.22
C ALA A 28 18.61 -8.29 4.76
N GLU A 29 19.20 -8.41 3.56
CA GLU A 29 19.78 -9.67 3.07
C GLU A 29 20.91 -10.17 3.98
N ALA A 30 21.80 -9.27 4.39
CA ALA A 30 22.92 -9.63 5.27
C ALA A 30 22.46 -10.10 6.66
N ARG A 31 21.32 -9.59 7.15
CA ARG A 31 20.77 -9.92 8.48
C ARG A 31 19.87 -11.15 8.47
N ALA A 32 19.15 -11.37 7.38
CA ALA A 32 18.18 -12.46 7.22
C ALA A 32 18.27 -13.01 5.77
N PRO A 33 19.31 -13.78 5.43
CA PRO A 33 19.49 -14.31 4.08
C PRO A 33 18.32 -15.18 3.64
N GLY A 34 17.87 -14.99 2.40
CA GLY A 34 16.79 -15.79 1.80
C GLY A 34 15.37 -15.51 2.33
N VAL A 35 15.21 -14.60 3.27
CA VAL A 35 13.88 -14.19 3.73
C VAL A 35 13.25 -13.23 2.70
N PRO A 36 12.02 -13.49 2.21
CA PRO A 36 11.32 -12.56 1.32
C PRO A 36 11.18 -11.17 1.95
N ARG A 37 11.39 -10.14 1.15
CA ARG A 37 11.36 -8.74 1.60
C ARG A 37 10.25 -7.97 0.92
N VAL A 38 9.66 -7.05 1.66
CA VAL A 38 8.75 -6.04 1.15
C VAL A 38 9.32 -4.68 1.52
N VAL A 39 9.49 -3.80 0.54
CA VAL A 39 9.93 -2.41 0.77
C VAL A 39 8.86 -1.48 0.24
N VAL A 40 8.33 -0.65 1.12
CA VAL A 40 7.25 0.29 0.80
C VAL A 40 7.80 1.71 0.87
N PHE A 41 7.61 2.47 -0.21
CA PHE A 41 7.89 3.90 -0.24
C PHE A 41 6.68 4.64 0.29
N ASP A 42 6.90 5.47 1.31
CA ASP A 42 5.86 6.30 1.90
C ASP A 42 5.83 7.66 1.19
N GLU A 43 4.70 7.97 0.56
CA GLU A 43 4.53 9.14 -0.31
C GLU A 43 3.41 10.07 0.17
N PRO A 44 3.65 10.79 1.29
CA PRO A 44 2.66 11.73 1.82
C PRO A 44 2.36 12.89 0.85
N GLY A 45 3.30 13.20 -0.05
CA GLY A 45 3.14 14.23 -1.07
C GLY A 45 2.07 13.93 -2.13
N LEU A 46 1.60 12.69 -2.24
CA LEU A 46 0.55 12.30 -3.18
C LEU A 46 -0.86 12.35 -2.59
N VAL A 47 -1.00 12.66 -1.29
CA VAL A 47 -2.30 12.85 -0.66
C VAL A 47 -3.02 14.04 -1.30
N GLY A 48 -4.29 13.83 -1.70
CA GLY A 48 -5.07 14.83 -2.43
C GLY A 48 -4.83 14.84 -3.95
N GLY A 49 -4.00 13.92 -4.45
CA GLY A 49 -3.66 13.80 -5.87
C GLY A 49 -2.72 14.92 -6.36
N LEU A 50 -2.63 15.10 -7.67
CA LEU A 50 -1.75 16.11 -8.30
C LEU A 50 -2.16 17.57 -8.03
N ARG A 51 -3.26 17.79 -7.34
CA ARG A 51 -3.71 19.12 -6.89
C ARG A 51 -3.03 19.57 -5.59
N SER A 52 -2.26 18.69 -4.95
CA SER A 52 -1.41 19.05 -3.83
C SER A 52 -0.32 20.01 -4.28
N GLU A 53 0.42 20.60 -3.36
CA GLU A 53 1.47 21.60 -3.62
C GLU A 53 2.66 21.07 -4.43
N LEU A 54 2.60 19.84 -4.95
CA LEU A 54 3.61 19.26 -5.84
C LEU A 54 3.36 19.75 -7.28
N PRO A 55 4.18 20.68 -7.79
CA PRO A 55 4.02 21.23 -9.14
C PRO A 55 4.60 20.30 -10.21
N LEU A 56 4.35 18.97 -10.10
CA LEU A 56 4.86 17.99 -11.04
C LEU A 56 3.80 17.54 -12.01
N PRO A 57 4.10 17.46 -13.31
CA PRO A 57 3.28 16.75 -14.28
C PRO A 57 3.13 15.27 -13.92
N ALA A 58 1.99 14.67 -14.30
CA ALA A 58 1.64 13.29 -13.99
C ALA A 58 2.70 12.28 -14.46
N ASP A 59 3.23 12.47 -15.65
CA ASP A 59 4.29 11.66 -16.25
C ASP A 59 5.59 11.68 -15.41
N GLN A 60 5.97 12.85 -14.91
CA GLN A 60 7.15 12.96 -14.05
C GLN A 60 6.95 12.27 -12.70
N VAL A 61 5.75 12.31 -12.12
CA VAL A 61 5.45 11.56 -10.89
C VAL A 61 5.57 10.07 -11.14
N VAL A 62 5.02 9.56 -12.24
CA VAL A 62 5.15 8.15 -12.64
C VAL A 62 6.62 7.77 -12.82
N ASP A 63 7.41 8.59 -13.52
CA ASP A 63 8.82 8.34 -13.78
C ASP A 63 9.64 8.27 -12.47
N VAL A 64 9.39 9.20 -11.53
CA VAL A 64 10.09 9.22 -10.22
C VAL A 64 9.75 7.99 -9.40
N LEU A 65 8.46 7.64 -9.31
CA LEU A 65 8.02 6.45 -8.59
C LEU A 65 8.58 5.18 -9.23
N SER A 66 8.43 5.01 -10.56
CA SER A 66 8.95 3.86 -11.28
C SER A 66 10.45 3.69 -11.10
N GLY A 67 11.20 4.79 -11.15
CA GLY A 67 12.65 4.76 -10.95
C GLY A 67 13.05 4.34 -9.53
N ALA A 68 12.29 4.73 -8.52
CA ALA A 68 12.53 4.30 -7.14
C ALA A 68 12.20 2.81 -6.95
N LEU A 69 11.09 2.34 -7.50
CA LEU A 69 10.67 0.94 -7.43
C LEU A 69 11.67 0.03 -8.15
N ALA A 70 12.03 0.36 -9.40
CA ALA A 70 12.98 -0.40 -10.21
C ALA A 70 14.38 -0.52 -9.57
N ALA A 71 14.74 0.44 -8.72
CA ALA A 71 16.05 0.40 -8.07
C ALA A 71 16.28 -0.82 -7.19
N ILE A 72 15.21 -1.50 -6.73
CA ILE A 72 15.26 -2.62 -5.75
C ILE A 72 14.35 -3.80 -6.10
N GLU A 73 13.70 -3.81 -7.28
CA GLU A 73 12.74 -4.85 -7.67
C GLU A 73 13.35 -6.27 -7.72
N ASP A 74 14.65 -6.39 -8.02
CA ASP A 74 15.36 -7.68 -8.02
C ASP A 74 15.55 -8.24 -6.61
N GLY A 75 15.45 -7.43 -5.56
CA GLY A 75 15.77 -7.82 -4.18
C GLY A 75 14.59 -7.76 -3.20
N ALA A 76 13.46 -7.17 -3.61
CA ALA A 76 12.29 -7.02 -2.74
C ALA A 76 10.99 -6.85 -3.55
N LEU A 77 9.87 -7.28 -2.98
CA LEU A 77 8.56 -6.80 -3.44
C LEU A 77 8.47 -5.30 -3.11
N THR A 78 8.26 -4.50 -4.14
CA THR A 78 8.21 -3.05 -4.01
C THR A 78 6.79 -2.55 -3.86
N GLY A 79 6.57 -1.57 -2.98
CA GLY A 79 5.26 -0.99 -2.75
C GLY A 79 5.27 0.52 -2.61
N VAL A 80 4.08 1.11 -2.71
CA VAL A 80 3.84 2.53 -2.43
C VAL A 80 2.74 2.66 -1.38
N HIS A 81 2.99 3.45 -0.35
CA HIS A 81 2.00 3.83 0.65
C HIS A 81 1.60 5.29 0.49
N VAL A 82 0.28 5.55 0.49
CA VAL A 82 -0.28 6.90 0.61
C VAL A 82 -1.38 6.88 1.67
N CYS A 83 -1.22 7.68 2.71
CA CYS A 83 -2.08 7.66 3.90
C CYS A 83 -3.41 8.43 3.75
N GLY A 84 -3.81 8.79 2.54
CA GLY A 84 -5.04 9.53 2.25
C GLY A 84 -5.56 9.32 0.84
N PRO A 85 -6.58 10.10 0.42
CA PRO A 85 -7.08 10.09 -0.95
C PRO A 85 -5.94 10.43 -1.93
N ALA A 86 -5.84 9.68 -3.02
CA ALA A 86 -4.78 9.86 -4.03
C ALA A 86 -5.29 9.50 -5.43
N ASP A 87 -4.53 9.87 -6.45
CA ASP A 87 -4.75 9.35 -7.81
C ASP A 87 -4.17 7.92 -7.91
N TRP A 88 -4.98 6.94 -7.50
CA TRP A 88 -4.59 5.54 -7.49
C TRP A 88 -4.28 5.00 -8.88
N ARG A 89 -4.92 5.53 -9.92
CA ARG A 89 -4.62 5.15 -11.31
C ARG A 89 -3.19 5.52 -11.68
N LEU A 90 -2.78 6.72 -11.33
CA LEU A 90 -1.43 7.22 -11.56
C LEU A 90 -0.39 6.38 -10.80
N ILE A 91 -0.67 6.07 -9.53
CA ILE A 91 0.25 5.26 -8.72
C ILE A 91 0.38 3.85 -9.30
N MET A 92 -0.72 3.22 -9.75
CA MET A 92 -0.68 1.92 -10.40
C MET A 92 0.10 1.92 -11.73
N GLN A 93 0.14 3.05 -12.45
CA GLN A 93 0.95 3.20 -13.66
C GLN A 93 2.46 3.16 -13.38
N ALA A 94 2.89 3.58 -12.20
CA ALA A 94 4.29 3.48 -11.79
C ALA A 94 4.78 2.05 -11.58
N GLY A 95 3.88 1.07 -11.49
CA GLY A 95 4.20 -0.35 -11.47
C GLY A 95 4.58 -0.94 -10.10
N PRO A 96 4.08 -0.44 -8.95
CA PRO A 96 4.35 -1.10 -7.67
C PRO A 96 3.77 -2.51 -7.64
N GLY A 97 4.44 -3.44 -6.98
CA GLY A 97 3.89 -4.78 -6.71
C GLY A 97 2.90 -4.78 -5.53
N LEU A 98 2.96 -3.76 -4.67
CA LEU A 98 2.09 -3.58 -3.51
C LEU A 98 1.58 -2.14 -3.44
N LEU A 99 0.26 -1.97 -3.33
CA LEU A 99 -0.38 -0.70 -2.96
C LEU A 99 -0.78 -0.74 -1.49
N SER A 100 -0.41 0.29 -0.73
CA SER A 100 -0.87 0.46 0.65
C SER A 100 -1.74 1.72 0.74
N MET A 101 -3.02 1.54 1.10
CA MET A 101 -4.02 2.59 1.10
C MET A 101 -4.98 2.49 2.28
N PRO A 102 -5.48 3.60 2.83
CA PRO A 102 -6.50 3.56 3.88
C PRO A 102 -7.84 3.05 3.34
N LEU A 103 -8.63 2.42 4.19
CA LEU A 103 -10.05 2.21 3.89
C LEU A 103 -10.75 3.55 3.73
N GLY A 104 -11.70 3.61 2.79
CA GLY A 104 -12.40 4.85 2.46
C GLY A 104 -11.61 5.77 1.54
N ALA A 105 -10.38 5.41 1.13
CA ALA A 105 -9.75 6.03 -0.02
C ALA A 105 -10.67 5.85 -1.24
N ASP A 106 -10.87 6.92 -2.01
CA ASP A 106 -11.70 6.86 -3.21
C ASP A 106 -10.97 6.08 -4.31
N VAL A 107 -10.99 4.74 -4.17
CA VAL A 107 -10.42 3.82 -5.15
C VAL A 107 -11.49 3.28 -6.11
N THR A 108 -12.76 3.48 -5.80
CA THR A 108 -13.89 2.97 -6.59
C THR A 108 -13.90 3.61 -7.99
N GLY A 109 -13.61 4.89 -8.10
CA GLY A 109 -13.43 5.57 -9.39
C GLY A 109 -12.29 5.00 -10.25
N SER A 110 -11.41 4.19 -9.65
CA SER A 110 -10.29 3.51 -10.31
C SER A 110 -10.47 1.99 -10.36
N ALA A 111 -11.68 1.45 -10.11
CA ALA A 111 -11.95 0.01 -10.00
C ALA A 111 -11.45 -0.81 -11.20
N GLY A 112 -11.66 -0.33 -12.43
CA GLY A 112 -11.15 -1.01 -13.64
C GLY A 112 -9.61 -1.07 -13.69
N ALA A 113 -8.92 -0.01 -13.27
CA ALA A 113 -7.46 -0.03 -13.17
C ALA A 113 -6.98 -0.94 -12.05
N LEU A 114 -7.68 -0.96 -10.90
CA LEU A 114 -7.40 -1.85 -9.80
C LEU A 114 -7.64 -3.33 -10.19
N GLY A 115 -8.72 -3.63 -10.89
CA GLY A 115 -8.97 -4.99 -11.42
C GLY A 115 -7.81 -5.46 -12.30
N SER A 116 -7.40 -4.66 -13.27
CA SER A 116 -6.25 -4.97 -14.13
C SER A 116 -4.92 -5.07 -13.36
N TYR A 117 -4.75 -4.28 -12.31
CA TYR A 117 -3.59 -4.35 -11.43
C TYR A 117 -3.55 -5.69 -10.67
N LEU A 118 -4.68 -6.13 -10.10
CA LEU A 118 -4.81 -7.41 -9.42
C LEU A 118 -4.59 -8.60 -10.37
N GLU A 119 -5.14 -8.54 -11.60
CA GLU A 119 -4.94 -9.57 -12.64
C GLU A 119 -3.46 -9.76 -13.01
N ARG A 120 -2.67 -8.70 -12.94
CA ARG A 120 -1.21 -8.76 -13.15
C ARG A 120 -0.43 -9.20 -11.91
N GLY A 121 -1.10 -9.61 -10.83
CA GLY A 121 -0.47 -10.12 -9.62
C GLY A 121 -0.14 -9.05 -8.56
N GLY A 122 -0.66 -7.83 -8.71
CA GLY A 122 -0.49 -6.76 -7.73
C GLY A 122 -1.21 -7.07 -6.42
N TRP A 123 -0.69 -6.58 -5.31
CA TRP A 123 -1.22 -6.77 -3.96
C TRP A 123 -1.74 -5.45 -3.38
N VAL A 124 -2.74 -5.54 -2.52
CA VAL A 124 -3.25 -4.37 -1.78
C VAL A 124 -3.13 -4.59 -0.27
N ALA A 125 -2.42 -3.70 0.39
CA ALA A 125 -2.40 -3.56 1.84
C ALA A 125 -3.48 -2.56 2.25
N TRP A 126 -4.57 -3.09 2.78
CA TRP A 126 -5.71 -2.30 3.23
C TRP A 126 -5.44 -1.75 4.63
N GLY A 127 -5.27 -0.44 4.75
CA GLY A 127 -5.17 0.29 6.01
C GLY A 127 -6.55 0.33 6.69
N ALA A 128 -6.86 -0.75 7.42
CA ALA A 128 -8.20 -0.97 7.93
C ALA A 128 -8.39 -0.55 9.39
N VAL A 129 -7.31 -0.53 10.17
CA VAL A 129 -7.36 -0.14 11.59
C VAL A 129 -6.84 1.28 11.72
N PRO A 130 -7.67 2.24 12.19
CA PRO A 130 -7.25 3.62 12.35
C PRO A 130 -6.15 3.78 13.39
N THR A 131 -5.32 4.81 13.20
CA THR A 131 -4.22 5.15 14.11
C THR A 131 -4.37 6.53 14.74
N ASP A 132 -5.37 7.31 14.34
CA ASP A 132 -5.56 8.71 14.70
C ASP A 132 -6.85 8.99 15.50
N GLY A 133 -7.48 7.94 16.05
CA GLY A 133 -8.74 8.08 16.76
C GLY A 133 -9.01 6.97 17.77
N PRO A 134 -10.19 7.02 18.42
CA PRO A 134 -10.58 6.00 19.38
C PRO A 134 -10.75 4.65 18.68
N LEU A 135 -10.04 3.65 19.20
CA LEU A 135 -10.13 2.26 18.75
C LEU A 135 -11.39 1.61 19.36
N GLY A 136 -12.05 0.79 18.55
CA GLY A 136 -13.08 -0.10 19.06
C GLY A 136 -12.48 -1.30 19.80
N GLU A 137 -13.24 -1.90 20.70
CA GLU A 137 -12.82 -3.12 21.41
C GLU A 137 -12.72 -4.35 20.48
N HIS A 138 -13.42 -4.34 19.34
CA HIS A 138 -13.54 -5.48 18.43
C HIS A 138 -13.34 -5.07 16.97
N ASN A 139 -12.83 -6.00 16.17
CA ASN A 139 -12.58 -5.82 14.73
C ASN A 139 -13.85 -5.77 13.85
N SER A 140 -15.04 -6.04 14.40
CA SER A 140 -16.29 -6.16 13.63
C SER A 140 -16.65 -4.91 12.81
N ARG A 141 -16.31 -3.71 13.31
CA ARG A 141 -16.51 -2.45 12.59
C ARG A 141 -15.59 -2.39 11.37
N TYR A 142 -14.33 -2.69 11.54
CA TYR A 142 -13.31 -2.63 10.48
C TYR A 142 -13.58 -3.67 9.40
N TRP A 143 -14.00 -4.87 9.81
CA TRP A 143 -14.45 -5.90 8.90
C TRP A 143 -15.64 -5.45 8.03
N ARG A 144 -16.65 -4.81 8.62
CA ARG A 144 -17.79 -4.29 7.86
C ARG A 144 -17.39 -3.22 6.86
N GLN A 145 -16.48 -2.32 7.25
CA GLN A 145 -15.98 -1.27 6.36
C GLN A 145 -15.20 -1.87 5.18
N LEU A 146 -14.28 -2.79 5.45
CA LEU A 146 -13.52 -3.47 4.40
C LEU A 146 -14.44 -4.26 3.46
N SER A 147 -15.39 -5.01 4.01
CA SER A 147 -16.33 -5.80 3.22
C SER A 147 -17.24 -4.91 2.36
N ALA A 148 -17.68 -3.77 2.88
CA ALA A 148 -18.48 -2.81 2.12
C ALA A 148 -17.68 -2.25 0.93
N GLN A 149 -16.43 -1.85 1.15
CA GLN A 149 -15.57 -1.36 0.08
C GLN A 149 -15.29 -2.44 -0.97
N TRP A 150 -15.03 -3.68 -0.55
CA TRP A 150 -14.86 -4.79 -1.50
C TRP A 150 -16.14 -5.10 -2.29
N CYS A 151 -17.31 -5.06 -1.66
CA CYS A 151 -18.59 -5.21 -2.37
C CYS A 151 -18.76 -4.13 -3.45
N GLU A 152 -18.42 -2.89 -3.13
CA GLU A 152 -18.47 -1.78 -4.08
C GLU A 152 -17.49 -1.99 -5.25
N LEU A 153 -16.25 -2.40 -4.98
CA LEU A 153 -15.27 -2.72 -6.00
C LEU A 153 -15.72 -3.87 -6.90
N VAL A 154 -16.33 -4.91 -6.33
CA VAL A 154 -16.88 -6.05 -7.10
C VAL A 154 -18.03 -5.59 -8.00
N GLN A 155 -18.92 -4.71 -7.51
CA GLN A 155 -19.99 -4.13 -8.33
C GLN A 155 -19.44 -3.30 -9.50
N ASN A 156 -18.22 -2.77 -9.36
CA ASN A 156 -17.52 -2.00 -10.40
C ASN A 156 -16.51 -2.85 -11.19
N GLY A 157 -16.60 -4.19 -11.12
CA GLY A 157 -15.91 -5.13 -12.01
C GLY A 157 -14.61 -5.75 -11.47
N CYS A 158 -14.23 -5.53 -10.22
CA CYS A 158 -13.11 -6.25 -9.63
C CYS A 158 -13.47 -7.71 -9.31
N ASP A 159 -12.54 -8.63 -9.55
CA ASP A 159 -12.70 -10.04 -9.18
C ASP A 159 -12.68 -10.21 -7.66
N PRO A 160 -13.75 -10.74 -7.03
CA PRO A 160 -13.82 -10.95 -5.58
C PRO A 160 -12.78 -11.94 -5.06
N VAL A 161 -12.31 -12.87 -5.91
CA VAL A 161 -11.29 -13.85 -5.51
C VAL A 161 -9.92 -13.17 -5.43
N LEU A 162 -9.57 -12.33 -6.41
CA LEU A 162 -8.33 -11.59 -6.42
C LEU A 162 -8.27 -10.58 -5.27
N LEU A 163 -9.37 -9.84 -5.03
CA LEU A 163 -9.47 -8.91 -3.91
C LEU A 163 -9.16 -9.55 -2.55
N ARG A 164 -9.54 -10.82 -2.35
CA ARG A 164 -9.26 -11.55 -1.11
C ARG A 164 -7.87 -12.17 -1.09
N ARG A 165 -7.46 -12.78 -2.21
CA ARG A 165 -6.19 -13.54 -2.26
C ARG A 165 -4.96 -12.66 -2.27
N GLN A 166 -5.08 -11.43 -2.78
CA GLN A 166 -4.01 -10.46 -2.91
C GLN A 166 -4.20 -9.30 -1.91
N ALA A 167 -4.86 -9.57 -0.78
CA ALA A 167 -5.07 -8.63 0.30
C ALA A 167 -4.08 -8.86 1.44
N LEU A 168 -3.52 -7.76 1.93
CA LEU A 168 -2.91 -7.65 3.24
C LEU A 168 -3.75 -6.68 4.08
N VAL A 169 -3.64 -6.78 5.40
CA VAL A 169 -4.26 -5.83 6.33
C VAL A 169 -3.16 -5.10 7.08
N THR A 170 -3.30 -3.81 7.17
CA THR A 170 -2.37 -2.95 7.91
C THR A 170 -3.12 -1.94 8.76
N PRO A 171 -2.47 -1.33 9.77
CA PRO A 171 -2.92 -0.05 10.28
C PRO A 171 -2.95 1.00 9.16
N VAL A 172 -3.76 2.04 9.35
CA VAL A 172 -3.87 3.13 8.35
C VAL A 172 -2.54 3.86 8.17
N CYS A 173 -1.79 4.05 9.24
CA CYS A 173 -0.53 4.78 9.24
C CYS A 173 0.45 4.22 10.29
N GLY A 174 1.64 4.82 10.39
CA GLY A 174 2.65 4.45 11.37
C GLY A 174 2.21 4.69 12.83
N LEU A 175 2.80 3.93 13.76
CA LEU A 175 2.45 3.93 15.18
C LEU A 175 3.51 4.62 16.07
N ALA A 176 4.48 5.29 15.48
CA ALA A 176 5.62 5.87 16.22
C ALA A 176 5.22 6.96 17.25
N LEU A 177 4.02 7.53 17.13
CA LEU A 177 3.51 8.55 18.06
C LEU A 177 2.56 7.98 19.13
N HIS A 178 2.33 6.68 19.13
CA HIS A 178 1.46 6.00 20.09
C HIS A 178 2.26 5.41 21.24
N ASP A 179 1.63 5.28 22.40
CA ASP A 179 2.18 4.47 23.47
C ASP A 179 2.12 2.95 23.13
N GLU A 180 2.89 2.17 23.86
CA GLU A 180 3.03 0.73 23.61
C GLU A 180 1.69 -0.01 23.72
N THR A 181 0.84 0.35 24.70
CA THR A 181 -0.47 -0.28 24.90
C THR A 181 -1.39 -0.03 23.70
N GLN A 182 -1.41 1.19 23.21
CA GLN A 182 -2.22 1.53 22.05
C GLN A 182 -1.68 0.86 20.78
N ALA A 183 -0.37 0.81 20.60
CA ALA A 183 0.26 0.13 19.48
C ALA A 183 -0.06 -1.37 19.49
N ASP A 184 0.05 -2.04 20.63
CA ASP A 184 -0.30 -3.46 20.79
C ASP A 184 -1.78 -3.73 20.50
N HIS A 185 -2.66 -2.82 20.89
CA HIS A 185 -4.08 -2.95 20.57
C HIS A 185 -4.35 -2.84 19.07
N VAL A 186 -3.73 -1.88 18.39
CA VAL A 186 -3.81 -1.76 16.92
C VAL A 186 -3.29 -3.01 16.23
N PHE A 187 -2.15 -3.56 16.65
CA PHE A 187 -1.62 -4.80 16.09
C PHE A 187 -2.54 -6.00 16.34
N THR A 188 -3.14 -6.08 17.50
CA THR A 188 -4.11 -7.15 17.84
C THR A 188 -5.31 -7.10 16.91
N LEU A 189 -5.94 -5.93 16.75
CA LEU A 189 -7.10 -5.73 15.85
C LEU A 189 -6.74 -6.02 14.39
N THR A 190 -5.54 -5.60 13.97
CA THR A 190 -5.04 -5.83 12.60
C THR A 190 -4.85 -7.31 12.32
N ARG A 191 -4.24 -8.04 13.24
CA ARG A 191 -4.04 -9.51 13.15
C ARG A 191 -5.36 -10.25 13.09
N GLU A 192 -6.28 -9.98 14.00
CA GLU A 192 -7.61 -10.61 14.03
C GLU A 192 -8.39 -10.38 12.73
N LEU A 193 -8.25 -9.19 12.13
CA LEU A 193 -8.89 -8.88 10.86
C LEU A 193 -8.24 -9.66 9.70
N ALA A 194 -6.91 -9.78 9.69
CA ALA A 194 -6.18 -10.57 8.71
C ALA A 194 -6.53 -12.07 8.80
N GLU A 195 -6.61 -12.63 10.01
CA GLU A 195 -7.04 -14.00 10.25
C GLU A 195 -8.45 -14.26 9.71
N LYS A 196 -9.37 -13.33 9.92
CA LYS A 196 -10.74 -13.44 9.39
C LYS A 196 -10.80 -13.47 7.86
N ILE A 197 -9.93 -12.73 7.18
CA ILE A 197 -9.80 -12.78 5.71
C ILE A 197 -9.23 -14.13 5.30
N HIS A 198 -8.17 -14.59 5.97
CA HIS A 198 -7.53 -15.87 5.70
C HIS A 198 -8.50 -17.04 5.83
N ASP A 199 -9.30 -17.07 6.89
CA ASP A 199 -10.29 -18.11 7.13
C ASP A 199 -11.36 -18.17 6.03
N GLN A 200 -11.78 -17.02 5.50
CA GLN A 200 -12.70 -16.97 4.38
C GLN A 200 -12.09 -17.51 3.09
N VAL A 201 -10.82 -17.19 2.82
CA VAL A 201 -10.11 -17.73 1.64
C VAL A 201 -9.95 -19.26 1.75
N THR A 202 -9.66 -19.74 2.94
CA THR A 202 -9.47 -21.17 3.22
C THR A 202 -10.82 -21.91 3.19
N GLY A 203 -11.87 -21.33 3.79
CA GLY A 203 -13.24 -21.89 3.78
C GLY A 203 -13.82 -22.04 2.36
N ILE A 204 -13.54 -21.11 1.46
CA ILE A 204 -13.95 -21.22 0.05
C ILE A 204 -13.23 -22.39 -0.64
N ARG A 205 -11.95 -22.64 -0.35
CA ARG A 205 -11.24 -23.81 -0.90
C ARG A 205 -11.85 -25.14 -0.47
N LEU A 206 -12.32 -25.24 0.76
CA LEU A 206 -12.96 -26.45 1.28
C LEU A 206 -14.37 -26.68 0.68
N SER A 207 -15.08 -25.62 0.34
CA SER A 207 -16.43 -25.72 -0.24
C SER A 207 -16.45 -25.97 -1.76
N VAL A 208 -15.38 -25.68 -2.48
CA VAL A 208 -15.24 -25.90 -3.94
C VAL A 208 -14.60 -27.26 -4.25
N GLY A 209 -14.07 -27.95 -3.24
CA GLY A 209 -13.42 -29.27 -3.37
C GLY A 209 -14.29 -30.45 -2.88
N ALA A 210 -15.59 -30.24 -2.64
CA ALA A 210 -16.54 -31.27 -2.22
C ALA A 210 -17.49 -31.68 -3.36
#